data_6d6881bfed4858438ca286b61199d1a3
#
_entry.id   6d6881bfed4858438ca286b61199d1a3
#
_cell.length_a   1.000
_cell.length_b   1.000
_cell.length_c   1.000
_cell.angle_alpha   90.00
_cell.angle_beta   90.00
_cell.angle_gamma   90.00
#
_symmetry.space_group_name_H-M   'P 1'
#
loop_
_entity.id
_entity.type
_entity.pdbx_description
1 polymer ?
#
loop_
_entity_poly.entity_id
_entity_poly.type
_entity_poly.pdbx_seq_one_letter_code
_entity_poly.pdbx_strand_id
1 'polypeptide(L)'
;GLKALEKEIERRVAEFGGKRAFILVPGIDVPFHSTVLRAGVPAFRERLDELLPAHIDPSILVGHYIPNLVPRLFNLSREFVAEIADLVPSEPLNAVLADFDSWAARPAELTRVVLIELLAWQFASPVRWIETQDLLFGPPSRGGLNVGRFVEVGLKSAPTLAGLATNTLKLDMFAAADAEVLNAERDEAVLLATDEGAAPEAEEAAEADGGAAEAALAADAPAVAA
;
A
#
# COMPACT_ATOMS: atom_id res chain seq x y z
N GLY A 1 14.42 17.57 -14.37
CA GLY A 1 14.35 16.55 -13.34
C GLY A 1 13.85 17.06 -12.00
N LEU A 2 14.37 16.54 -10.89
CA LEU A 2 13.91 16.83 -9.53
C LEU A 2 13.79 18.32 -9.19
N LYS A 3 14.80 19.13 -9.54
CA LYS A 3 14.74 20.60 -9.32
C LYS A 3 13.59 21.32 -10.04
N ALA A 4 13.16 20.82 -11.19
CA ALA A 4 12.02 21.38 -11.90
C ALA A 4 10.70 20.97 -11.23
N LEU A 5 10.63 19.74 -10.73
CA LEU A 5 9.48 19.24 -9.95
C LEU A 5 9.36 20.01 -8.63
N GLU A 6 10.46 20.17 -7.89
CA GLU A 6 10.51 20.96 -6.66
C GLU A 6 9.97 22.38 -6.87
N LYS A 7 10.45 23.08 -7.89
CA LYS A 7 9.98 24.41 -8.26
C LYS A 7 8.47 24.44 -8.58
N GLU A 8 7.97 23.45 -9.29
CA GLU A 8 6.53 23.38 -9.61
C GLU A 8 5.70 23.09 -8.36
N ILE A 9 6.18 22.23 -7.46
CA ILE A 9 5.51 21.97 -6.17
C ILE A 9 5.48 23.24 -5.31
N GLU A 10 6.60 23.95 -5.18
CA GLU A 10 6.66 25.22 -4.46
C GLU A 10 5.68 26.25 -5.03
N ARG A 11 5.60 26.35 -6.35
CA ARG A 11 4.64 27.23 -7.03
C ARG A 11 3.19 26.85 -6.70
N ARG A 12 2.88 25.54 -6.70
CA ARG A 12 1.55 25.04 -6.35
C ARG A 12 1.21 25.27 -4.88
N VAL A 13 2.16 25.08 -3.98
CA VAL A 13 1.97 25.39 -2.55
C VAL A 13 1.67 26.86 -2.35
N ALA A 14 2.36 27.78 -3.08
CA ALA A 14 2.07 29.21 -3.01
C ALA A 14 0.67 29.56 -3.55
N GLU A 15 0.17 28.83 -4.58
CA GLU A 15 -1.13 29.04 -5.19
C GLU A 15 -2.28 28.49 -4.35
N PHE A 16 -2.15 27.26 -3.82
CA PHE A 16 -3.24 26.53 -3.18
C PHE A 16 -3.12 26.46 -1.65
N GLY A 17 -2.02 26.94 -1.09
CA GLY A 17 -1.68 26.78 0.32
C GLY A 17 -1.11 25.39 0.63
N GLY A 18 -0.63 25.23 1.83
CA GLY A 18 -0.04 23.98 2.32
C GLY A 18 1.30 24.22 2.99
N LYS A 19 1.75 23.21 3.71
CA LYS A 19 3.07 23.23 4.36
C LYS A 19 3.80 21.94 3.98
N ARG A 20 5.10 22.03 3.66
CA ARG A 20 5.97 20.88 3.40
C ARG A 20 5.44 19.90 2.34
N ALA A 21 4.93 20.41 1.23
CA ALA A 21 4.42 19.57 0.12
C ALA A 21 5.52 18.76 -0.58
N PHE A 22 6.80 19.10 -0.38
CA PHE A 22 7.95 18.36 -0.89
C PHE A 22 8.87 17.98 0.27
N ILE A 23 9.07 16.68 0.48
CA ILE A 23 9.99 16.13 1.48
C ILE A 23 10.91 15.16 0.75
N LEU A 24 12.20 15.49 0.69
CA LEU A 24 13.21 14.58 0.18
C LEU A 24 13.49 13.51 1.24
N VAL A 25 13.40 12.23 0.87
CA VAL A 25 13.78 11.11 1.72
C VAL A 25 15.23 10.77 1.43
N PRO A 26 16.17 11.09 2.33
CA PRO A 26 17.59 10.80 2.11
C PRO A 26 17.86 9.29 2.17
N GLY A 27 18.90 8.83 1.47
CA GLY A 27 19.33 7.44 1.47
C GLY A 27 18.51 6.49 0.58
N ILE A 28 17.48 6.99 -0.13
CA ILE A 28 16.75 6.22 -1.14
C ILE A 28 17.21 6.69 -2.53
N ASP A 29 18.01 5.87 -3.19
CA ASP A 29 18.56 6.11 -4.53
C ASP A 29 17.93 5.23 -5.62
N VAL A 30 17.08 4.27 -5.22
CA VAL A 30 16.36 3.37 -6.12
C VAL A 30 14.96 3.94 -6.38
N PRO A 31 14.58 4.15 -7.66
CA PRO A 31 13.25 4.67 -8.00
C PRO A 31 12.17 3.58 -7.91
N PHE A 32 11.90 3.07 -6.70
CA PHE A 32 10.83 2.11 -6.47
C PHE A 32 9.48 2.63 -7.01
N HIS A 33 8.63 1.69 -7.39
CA HIS A 33 7.30 1.95 -7.93
C HIS A 33 7.31 2.76 -9.24
N SER A 34 8.40 2.61 -10.02
CA SER A 34 8.52 3.27 -11.32
C SER A 34 8.89 2.28 -12.44
N THR A 35 8.57 2.69 -13.66
CA THR A 35 8.84 1.89 -14.87
C THR A 35 10.34 1.66 -15.14
N VAL A 36 11.22 2.40 -14.48
CA VAL A 36 12.69 2.22 -14.57
C VAL A 36 13.11 0.83 -14.09
N LEU A 37 12.36 0.25 -13.15
CA LEU A 37 12.66 -1.07 -12.57
C LEU A 37 12.07 -2.25 -13.33
N ARG A 38 11.39 -2.04 -14.45
CA ARG A 38 10.76 -3.10 -15.25
C ARG A 38 11.71 -4.23 -15.66
N ALA A 39 12.97 -3.91 -15.91
CA ALA A 39 13.98 -4.90 -16.25
C ALA A 39 14.21 -5.96 -15.16
N GLY A 40 13.89 -5.66 -13.90
CA GLY A 40 14.00 -6.58 -12.77
C GLY A 40 12.82 -7.54 -12.60
N VAL A 41 11.69 -7.27 -13.27
CA VAL A 41 10.46 -8.07 -13.11
C VAL A 41 10.63 -9.55 -13.46
N PRO A 42 11.30 -9.95 -14.58
CA PRO A 42 11.47 -11.36 -14.88
C PRO A 42 12.21 -12.14 -13.81
N ALA A 43 13.34 -11.61 -13.31
CA ALA A 43 14.13 -12.28 -12.28
C ALA A 43 13.38 -12.36 -10.94
N PHE A 44 12.61 -11.33 -10.61
CA PHE A 44 11.80 -11.36 -9.38
C PHE A 44 10.61 -12.32 -9.49
N ARG A 45 9.97 -12.40 -10.66
CA ARG A 45 8.93 -13.40 -10.95
C ARG A 45 9.46 -14.82 -10.76
N GLU A 46 10.62 -15.13 -11.34
CA GLU A 46 11.27 -16.43 -11.20
C GLU A 46 11.52 -16.76 -9.71
N ARG A 47 11.99 -15.78 -8.95
CA ARG A 47 12.20 -15.96 -7.52
C ARG A 47 10.90 -16.20 -6.73
N LEU A 48 9.82 -15.52 -7.09
CA LEU A 48 8.48 -15.76 -6.52
C LEU A 48 7.96 -17.16 -6.88
N ASP A 49 8.21 -17.58 -8.12
CA ASP A 49 7.81 -18.92 -8.59
C ASP A 49 8.52 -20.04 -7.82
N GLU A 50 9.78 -19.85 -7.43
CA GLU A 50 10.53 -20.78 -6.59
C GLU A 50 10.03 -20.79 -5.12
N LEU A 51 9.64 -19.64 -4.59
CA LEU A 51 9.35 -19.47 -3.16
C LEU A 51 7.90 -19.80 -2.80
N LEU A 52 6.96 -19.52 -3.70
CA LEU A 52 5.54 -19.69 -3.42
C LEU A 52 5.10 -21.13 -3.62
N PRO A 53 4.18 -21.65 -2.79
CA PRO A 53 3.60 -22.97 -2.96
C PRO A 53 3.01 -23.18 -4.35
N ALA A 54 3.08 -24.41 -4.87
CA ALA A 54 2.51 -24.74 -6.18
C ALA A 54 0.99 -24.50 -6.26
N HIS A 55 0.31 -24.57 -5.11
CA HIS A 55 -1.12 -24.32 -4.98
C HIS A 55 -1.36 -23.34 -3.83
N ILE A 56 -2.12 -22.29 -4.08
CA ILE A 56 -2.51 -21.30 -3.06
C ILE A 56 -4.01 -21.36 -2.90
N ASP A 57 -4.47 -21.58 -1.67
CA ASP A 57 -5.89 -21.56 -1.36
C ASP A 57 -6.50 -20.20 -1.68
N PRO A 58 -7.45 -20.09 -2.62
CA PRO A 58 -8.08 -18.83 -2.97
C PRO A 58 -8.74 -18.13 -1.79
N SER A 59 -9.24 -18.86 -0.80
CA SER A 59 -9.96 -18.30 0.34
C SER A 59 -9.08 -17.40 1.22
N ILE A 60 -7.77 -17.53 1.14
CA ILE A 60 -6.82 -16.67 1.86
C ILE A 60 -6.79 -15.24 1.28
N LEU A 61 -7.00 -15.10 -0.02
CA LEU A 61 -6.82 -13.83 -0.73
C LEU A 61 -8.14 -13.23 -1.23
N VAL A 62 -9.05 -14.05 -1.72
CA VAL A 62 -10.31 -13.59 -2.31
C VAL A 62 -11.14 -12.85 -1.27
N GLY A 63 -11.42 -11.57 -1.53
CA GLY A 63 -12.15 -10.71 -0.61
C GLY A 63 -11.36 -10.21 0.60
N HIS A 64 -10.09 -10.59 0.76
CA HIS A 64 -9.24 -10.24 1.91
C HIS A 64 -7.98 -9.45 1.56
N TYR A 65 -7.57 -9.46 0.31
CA TYR A 65 -6.36 -8.80 -0.15
C TYR A 65 -6.67 -7.69 -1.16
N ILE A 66 -6.05 -6.53 -0.98
CA ILE A 66 -6.08 -5.42 -1.94
C ILE A 66 -4.64 -5.20 -2.43
N PRO A 67 -4.33 -5.51 -3.69
CA PRO A 67 -2.99 -5.32 -4.22
C PRO A 67 -2.68 -3.86 -4.53
N ASN A 68 -1.40 -3.47 -4.41
CA ASN A 68 -0.93 -2.13 -4.72
C ASN A 68 -1.19 -1.72 -6.18
N LEU A 69 -1.19 -2.69 -7.08
CA LEU A 69 -1.32 -2.46 -8.52
C LEU A 69 -2.76 -2.17 -8.95
N VAL A 70 -3.72 -2.84 -8.32
CA VAL A 70 -5.15 -2.72 -8.60
C VAL A 70 -5.89 -2.46 -7.28
N PRO A 71 -6.50 -1.27 -7.09
CA PRO A 71 -7.13 -0.90 -5.83
C PRO A 71 -8.54 -1.53 -5.70
N ARG A 72 -8.59 -2.85 -5.69
CA ARG A 72 -9.82 -3.66 -5.58
C ARG A 72 -9.53 -4.90 -4.74
N LEU A 73 -10.56 -5.44 -4.12
CA LEU A 73 -10.47 -6.75 -3.47
C LEU A 73 -10.07 -7.81 -4.49
N PHE A 74 -9.05 -8.58 -4.16
CA PHE A 74 -8.57 -9.70 -4.95
C PHE A 74 -9.71 -10.68 -5.24
N ASN A 75 -9.82 -11.06 -6.49
CA ASN A 75 -10.77 -12.07 -6.94
C ASN A 75 -10.21 -12.79 -8.18
N LEU A 76 -10.90 -13.83 -8.62
CA LEU A 76 -10.48 -14.67 -9.74
C LEU A 76 -11.36 -14.50 -10.97
N SER A 77 -12.04 -13.37 -11.10
CA SER A 77 -12.86 -13.11 -12.29
C SER A 77 -11.99 -12.78 -13.51
N ARG A 78 -12.51 -13.05 -14.69
CA ARG A 78 -11.87 -12.71 -15.95
C ARG A 78 -11.58 -11.21 -16.04
N GLU A 79 -12.51 -10.39 -15.55
CA GLU A 79 -12.42 -8.92 -15.54
C GLU A 79 -11.27 -8.44 -14.67
N PHE A 80 -11.06 -9.06 -13.50
CA PHE A 80 -9.95 -8.70 -12.61
C PHE A 80 -8.59 -9.04 -13.22
N VAL A 81 -8.48 -10.23 -13.84
CA VAL A 81 -7.24 -10.65 -14.54
C VAL A 81 -6.97 -9.74 -15.74
N ALA A 82 -8.01 -9.36 -16.49
CA ALA A 82 -7.88 -8.44 -17.63
C ALA A 82 -7.42 -7.04 -17.17
N GLU A 83 -7.98 -6.52 -16.09
CA GLU A 83 -7.57 -5.23 -15.53
C GLU A 83 -6.07 -5.20 -15.18
N ILE A 84 -5.54 -6.28 -14.61
CA ILE A 84 -4.09 -6.39 -14.33
C ILE A 84 -3.30 -6.44 -15.65
N ALA A 85 -3.73 -7.24 -16.62
CA ALA A 85 -3.05 -7.40 -17.90
C ALA A 85 -3.03 -6.10 -18.73
N ASP A 86 -4.03 -5.25 -18.58
CA ASP A 86 -4.08 -3.92 -19.21
C ASP A 86 -3.08 -2.92 -18.57
N LEU A 87 -2.74 -3.12 -17.30
CA LEU A 87 -1.81 -2.25 -16.57
C LEU A 87 -0.35 -2.63 -16.81
N VAL A 88 -0.06 -3.91 -17.02
CA VAL A 88 1.30 -4.43 -17.12
C VAL A 88 1.45 -5.45 -18.25
N PRO A 89 2.58 -5.46 -18.98
CA PRO A 89 2.81 -6.42 -20.06
C PRO A 89 3.15 -7.80 -19.49
N SER A 90 2.13 -8.56 -19.10
CA SER A 90 2.26 -9.88 -18.50
C SER A 90 1.87 -10.98 -19.48
N GLU A 91 2.84 -11.74 -19.99
CA GLU A 91 2.56 -12.92 -20.80
C GLU A 91 1.79 -14.01 -20.05
N PRO A 92 2.09 -14.31 -18.76
CA PRO A 92 1.31 -15.27 -17.99
C PRO A 92 -0.18 -14.92 -17.89
N LEU A 93 -0.51 -13.65 -17.64
CA LEU A 93 -1.92 -13.23 -17.56
C LEU A 93 -2.60 -13.25 -18.94
N ASN A 94 -1.88 -12.91 -20.00
CA ASN A 94 -2.41 -13.05 -21.36
C ASN A 94 -2.71 -14.51 -21.71
N ALA A 95 -1.85 -15.45 -21.28
CA ALA A 95 -2.10 -16.89 -21.45
C ALA A 95 -3.32 -17.36 -20.63
N VAL A 96 -3.49 -16.85 -19.40
CA VAL A 96 -4.70 -17.09 -18.60
C VAL A 96 -5.95 -16.59 -19.32
N LEU A 97 -5.93 -15.37 -19.86
CA LEU A 97 -7.08 -14.78 -20.56
C LEU A 97 -7.42 -15.50 -21.87
N ALA A 98 -6.43 -16.08 -22.54
CA ALA A 98 -6.62 -16.83 -23.78
C ALA A 98 -7.40 -18.14 -23.57
N ASP A 99 -7.26 -18.77 -22.38
CA ASP A 99 -7.95 -20.03 -22.04
C ASP A 99 -8.53 -19.96 -20.60
N PHE A 100 -9.29 -18.90 -20.35
CA PHE A 100 -9.75 -18.56 -19.00
C PHE A 100 -10.58 -19.68 -18.35
N ASP A 101 -11.44 -20.35 -19.09
CA ASP A 101 -12.33 -21.40 -18.54
C ASP A 101 -11.52 -22.58 -17.99
N SER A 102 -10.45 -22.96 -18.67
CA SER A 102 -9.51 -24.00 -18.20
C SER A 102 -8.79 -23.57 -16.91
N TRP A 103 -8.41 -22.31 -16.80
CA TRP A 103 -7.81 -21.76 -15.59
C TRP A 103 -8.80 -21.62 -14.43
N ALA A 104 -10.01 -21.17 -14.71
CA ALA A 104 -11.07 -21.04 -13.71
C ALA A 104 -11.46 -22.40 -13.08
N ALA A 105 -11.31 -23.50 -13.82
CA ALA A 105 -11.49 -24.86 -13.30
C ALA A 105 -10.39 -25.29 -12.29
N ARG A 106 -9.28 -24.53 -12.19
CA ARG A 106 -8.14 -24.78 -11.32
C ARG A 106 -7.83 -23.54 -10.44
N PRO A 107 -8.73 -23.17 -9.53
CA PRO A 107 -8.65 -21.88 -8.82
C PRO A 107 -7.39 -21.72 -8.00
N ALA A 108 -6.82 -22.77 -7.41
CA ALA A 108 -5.58 -22.68 -6.64
C ALA A 108 -4.35 -22.34 -7.49
N GLU A 109 -4.29 -22.83 -8.74
CA GLU A 109 -3.24 -22.51 -9.70
C GLU A 109 -3.45 -21.09 -10.27
N LEU A 110 -4.69 -20.73 -10.59
CA LEU A 110 -5.04 -19.38 -11.05
C LEU A 110 -4.68 -18.34 -9.99
N THR A 111 -5.02 -18.60 -8.71
CA THR A 111 -4.64 -17.72 -7.59
C THR A 111 -3.14 -17.50 -7.56
N ARG A 112 -2.35 -18.57 -7.70
CA ARG A 112 -0.90 -18.49 -7.68
C ARG A 112 -0.35 -17.62 -8.82
N VAL A 113 -0.79 -17.84 -10.04
CA VAL A 113 -0.34 -17.08 -11.21
C VAL A 113 -0.68 -15.59 -11.05
N VAL A 114 -1.91 -15.28 -10.67
CA VAL A 114 -2.35 -13.89 -10.48
C VAL A 114 -1.56 -13.22 -9.34
N LEU A 115 -1.34 -13.91 -8.22
CA LEU A 115 -0.56 -13.38 -7.11
C LEU A 115 0.90 -13.11 -7.50
N ILE A 116 1.55 -14.05 -8.21
CA ILE A 116 2.93 -13.86 -8.69
C ILE A 116 3.03 -12.60 -9.55
N GLU A 117 2.12 -12.40 -10.49
CA GLU A 117 2.15 -11.23 -11.38
C GLU A 117 1.90 -9.93 -10.59
N LEU A 118 0.94 -9.89 -9.69
CA LEU A 118 0.72 -8.74 -8.82
C LEU A 118 1.96 -8.38 -8.00
N LEU A 119 2.62 -9.36 -7.40
CA LEU A 119 3.84 -9.16 -6.61
C LEU A 119 5.04 -8.79 -7.48
N ALA A 120 5.20 -9.45 -8.63
CA ALA A 120 6.33 -9.21 -9.54
C ALA A 120 6.30 -7.81 -10.15
N TRP A 121 5.11 -7.24 -10.40
CA TRP A 121 4.98 -5.92 -11.00
C TRP A 121 4.86 -4.77 -9.99
N GLN A 122 4.56 -5.03 -8.71
CA GLN A 122 4.30 -3.96 -7.75
C GLN A 122 5.47 -2.99 -7.55
N PHE A 123 6.73 -3.47 -7.56
CA PHE A 123 7.88 -2.58 -7.35
C PHE A 123 8.24 -1.76 -8.60
N ALA A 124 7.77 -2.19 -9.78
CA ALA A 124 8.00 -1.54 -11.07
C ALA A 124 6.78 -0.74 -11.58
N SER A 125 5.77 -0.56 -10.73
CA SER A 125 4.51 0.12 -11.06
C SER A 125 4.09 1.06 -9.92
N PRO A 126 3.37 2.15 -10.21
CA PRO A 126 2.85 3.05 -9.18
C PRO A 126 1.96 2.33 -8.17
N VAL A 127 2.08 2.71 -6.89
CA VAL A 127 1.14 2.30 -5.85
C VAL A 127 -0.13 3.13 -5.98
N ARG A 128 -1.27 2.48 -6.09
CA ARG A 128 -2.60 3.11 -6.23
C ARG A 128 -3.19 3.44 -4.85
N TRP A 129 -2.42 4.17 -4.03
CA TRP A 129 -2.75 4.37 -2.63
C TRP A 129 -3.97 5.27 -2.40
N ILE A 130 -4.17 6.30 -3.24
CA ILE A 130 -5.34 7.17 -3.16
C ILE A 130 -6.61 6.35 -3.38
N GLU A 131 -6.66 5.59 -4.48
CA GLU A 131 -7.82 4.78 -4.84
C GLU A 131 -8.04 3.62 -3.82
N THR A 132 -6.96 3.12 -3.22
CA THR A 132 -7.07 2.13 -2.14
C THR A 132 -7.74 2.74 -0.91
N GLN A 133 -7.39 3.97 -0.52
CA GLN A 133 -8.06 4.65 0.58
C GLN A 133 -9.52 5.01 0.26
N ASP A 134 -9.80 5.40 -0.99
CA ASP A 134 -11.17 5.62 -1.45
C ASP A 134 -12.01 4.34 -1.34
N LEU A 135 -11.43 3.19 -1.68
CA LEU A 135 -12.07 1.89 -1.49
C LEU A 135 -12.28 1.57 -0.01
N LEU A 136 -11.26 1.75 0.83
CA LEU A 136 -11.33 1.40 2.25
C LEU A 136 -12.35 2.25 3.01
N PHE A 137 -12.28 3.57 2.87
CA PHE A 137 -13.05 4.52 3.68
C PHE A 137 -14.33 5.01 3.02
N GLY A 138 -14.46 4.81 1.71
CA GLY A 138 -15.67 5.19 0.98
C GLY A 138 -16.91 4.42 1.44
N PRO A 139 -18.10 5.03 1.35
CA PRO A 139 -19.35 4.37 1.70
C PRO A 139 -19.74 3.30 0.68
N PRO A 140 -20.47 2.24 1.09
CA PRO A 140 -20.94 1.18 0.19
C PRO A 140 -21.76 1.70 -1.01
N SER A 141 -22.47 2.81 -0.85
CA SER A 141 -23.22 3.45 -1.92
C SER A 141 -22.35 3.96 -3.09
N ARG A 142 -21.04 4.10 -2.86
CA ARG A 142 -20.03 4.46 -3.88
C ARG A 142 -19.07 3.31 -4.18
N GLY A 143 -19.40 2.08 -3.73
CA GLY A 143 -18.55 0.91 -3.92
C GLY A 143 -17.41 0.79 -2.91
N GLY A 144 -17.39 1.60 -1.85
CA GLY A 144 -16.41 1.52 -0.78
C GLY A 144 -16.75 0.43 0.25
N LEU A 145 -15.75 0.08 1.05
CA LEU A 145 -15.85 -0.96 2.09
C LEU A 145 -16.30 -0.42 3.44
N ASN A 146 -16.21 0.89 3.64
CA ASN A 146 -16.53 1.58 4.90
C ASN A 146 -15.90 0.87 6.11
N VAL A 147 -14.59 0.63 6.05
CA VAL A 147 -13.87 -0.07 7.13
C VAL A 147 -13.94 0.74 8.42
N GLY A 148 -14.28 0.09 9.55
CA GLY A 148 -14.36 0.72 10.85
C GLY A 148 -13.01 0.75 11.60
N ARG A 149 -12.01 -0.02 11.14
CA ARG A 149 -10.68 -0.02 11.78
C ARG A 149 -9.60 -0.24 10.72
N PHE A 150 -8.59 0.63 10.74
CA PHE A 150 -7.38 0.54 9.93
C PHE A 150 -6.18 0.35 10.84
N VAL A 151 -5.44 -0.74 10.66
CA VAL A 151 -4.24 -1.05 11.46
C VAL A 151 -3.02 -1.08 10.55
N GLU A 152 -2.10 -0.15 10.76
CA GLU A 152 -0.78 -0.21 10.13
C GLU A 152 0.10 -1.22 10.87
N VAL A 153 0.61 -2.21 10.16
CA VAL A 153 1.61 -3.16 10.66
C VAL A 153 2.96 -2.71 10.15
N GLY A 154 3.76 -2.06 11.02
CA GLY A 154 5.04 -1.50 10.62
C GLY A 154 5.70 -0.65 11.68
N LEU A 155 6.61 0.23 11.26
CA LEU A 155 7.53 0.96 12.11
C LEU A 155 6.80 1.89 13.11
N LYS A 156 6.96 1.62 14.39
CA LYS A 156 6.41 2.41 15.51
C LYS A 156 6.85 3.88 15.47
N SER A 157 8.13 4.10 15.19
CA SER A 157 8.76 5.42 15.25
C SER A 157 8.38 6.35 14.08
N ALA A 158 7.82 5.80 13.00
CA ALA A 158 7.44 6.57 11.83
C ALA A 158 6.19 5.98 11.15
N PRO A 159 5.02 6.04 11.80
CA PRO A 159 3.77 5.53 11.23
C PRO A 159 3.41 6.35 9.99
N THR A 160 3.63 5.77 8.80
CA THR A 160 3.45 6.45 7.52
C THR A 160 2.03 6.24 6.98
N LEU A 161 1.58 4.99 6.95
CA LEU A 161 0.26 4.65 6.41
C LEU A 161 -0.86 5.10 7.35
N ALA A 162 -0.67 4.98 8.66
CA ALA A 162 -1.61 5.50 9.65
C ALA A 162 -1.73 7.03 9.55
N GLY A 163 -0.60 7.74 9.38
CA GLY A 163 -0.60 9.18 9.16
C GLY A 163 -1.32 9.60 7.88
N LEU A 164 -1.11 8.87 6.77
CA LEU A 164 -1.82 9.10 5.51
C LEU A 164 -3.32 8.84 5.67
N ALA A 165 -3.71 7.73 6.29
CA ALA A 165 -5.11 7.39 6.54
C ALA A 165 -5.80 8.46 7.40
N THR A 166 -5.16 8.90 8.49
CA THR A 166 -5.68 9.97 9.35
C THR A 166 -5.89 11.28 8.58
N ASN A 167 -4.98 11.62 7.66
CA ASN A 167 -5.14 12.83 6.86
C ASN A 167 -6.22 12.67 5.79
N THR A 168 -6.37 11.51 5.19
CA THR A 168 -7.44 11.22 4.24
C THR A 168 -8.81 11.33 4.89
N LEU A 169 -8.99 10.80 6.10
CA LEU A 169 -10.24 10.88 6.85
C LEU A 169 -10.66 12.31 7.25
N LYS A 170 -9.75 13.28 7.20
CA LYS A 170 -10.08 14.71 7.41
C LYS A 170 -10.70 15.39 6.17
N LEU A 171 -10.70 14.73 5.03
CA LEU A 171 -11.28 15.28 3.80
C LEU A 171 -12.81 15.23 3.86
N ASP A 172 -13.48 16.26 3.37
CA ASP A 172 -14.94 16.40 3.41
C ASP A 172 -15.68 15.17 2.81
N MET A 173 -15.09 14.55 1.81
CA MET A 173 -15.67 13.37 1.16
C MET A 173 -15.72 12.14 2.08
N PHE A 174 -14.96 12.12 3.17
CA PHE A 174 -14.93 11.07 4.18
C PHE A 174 -15.52 11.50 5.54
N ALA A 175 -16.18 12.67 5.63
CA ALA A 175 -16.75 13.20 6.87
C ALA A 175 -17.73 12.25 7.58
N ALA A 176 -18.32 11.29 6.86
CA ALA A 176 -19.20 10.26 7.42
C ALA A 176 -18.48 8.94 7.72
N ALA A 177 -17.19 8.82 7.44
CA ALA A 177 -16.41 7.63 7.78
C ALA A 177 -16.02 7.67 9.26
N ASP A 178 -16.32 6.60 9.98
CA ASP A 178 -15.99 6.43 11.40
C ASP A 178 -14.96 5.30 11.51
N ALA A 179 -13.73 5.57 11.06
CA ALA A 179 -12.65 4.61 11.04
C ALA A 179 -11.61 4.94 12.11
N GLU A 180 -11.38 4.01 13.01
CA GLU A 180 -10.27 4.06 13.96
C GLU A 180 -8.96 3.75 13.23
N VAL A 181 -7.94 4.60 13.41
CA VAL A 181 -6.62 4.44 12.77
C VAL A 181 -5.56 4.13 13.82
N LEU A 182 -5.02 2.93 13.77
CA LEU A 182 -4.05 2.40 14.72
C LEU A 182 -2.74 2.01 14.02
N ASN A 183 -1.66 2.01 14.79
CA ASN A 183 -0.39 1.39 14.40
C ASN A 183 -0.08 0.25 15.37
N ALA A 184 0.24 -0.93 14.86
CA ALA A 184 0.38 -2.16 15.65
C ALA A 184 1.40 -2.07 16.80
N GLU A 185 2.46 -1.28 16.62
CA GLU A 185 3.48 -1.11 17.67
C GLU A 185 3.18 0.07 18.60
N ARG A 186 2.67 1.18 18.06
CA ARG A 186 2.35 2.36 18.85
C ARG A 186 1.15 2.13 19.77
N ASP A 187 0.13 1.46 19.23
CA ASP A 187 -1.18 1.28 19.86
C ASP A 187 -1.38 -0.17 20.33
N GLU A 188 -0.27 -0.88 20.65
CA GLU A 188 -0.27 -2.28 21.05
C GLU A 188 -1.24 -2.56 22.22
N ALA A 189 -1.25 -1.69 23.23
CA ALA A 189 -2.11 -1.84 24.39
C ALA A 189 -3.62 -1.82 24.04
N VAL A 190 -4.02 -1.03 23.02
CA VAL A 190 -5.40 -0.99 22.52
C VAL A 190 -5.73 -2.21 21.70
N LEU A 191 -4.79 -2.64 20.84
CA LEU A 191 -4.99 -3.78 19.94
C LEU A 191 -5.02 -5.13 20.66
N LEU A 192 -4.25 -5.26 21.75
CA LEU A 192 -4.14 -6.49 22.54
C LEU A 192 -4.95 -6.44 23.84
N ALA A 193 -5.71 -5.36 24.08
CA ALA A 193 -6.63 -5.30 25.20
C ALA A 193 -7.66 -6.44 25.08
N THR A 194 -7.77 -7.25 26.12
CA THR A 194 -8.84 -8.24 26.23
C THR A 194 -10.08 -7.59 26.82
N ASP A 195 -11.28 -8.08 26.52
CA ASP A 195 -12.54 -7.53 27.01
C ASP A 195 -12.71 -7.59 28.55
N GLU A 196 -11.73 -8.11 29.28
CA GLU A 196 -11.68 -8.25 30.73
C GLU A 196 -10.97 -7.09 31.43
N GLY A 197 -11.17 -5.88 31.00
CA GLY A 197 -10.66 -4.68 31.68
C GLY A 197 -10.99 -3.42 30.89
N ALA A 198 -11.57 -2.44 31.56
CA ALA A 198 -11.84 -1.14 30.97
C ALA A 198 -10.57 -0.59 30.32
N ALA A 199 -10.65 -0.19 29.07
CA ALA A 199 -9.54 0.48 28.39
C ALA A 199 -9.04 1.65 29.25
N PRO A 200 -7.71 1.84 29.42
CA PRO A 200 -7.21 3.04 30.06
C PRO A 200 -7.72 4.25 29.29
N GLU A 201 -8.31 5.21 30.01
CA GLU A 201 -8.72 6.50 29.46
C GLU A 201 -7.52 7.06 28.69
N ALA A 202 -7.71 7.37 27.42
CA ALA A 202 -6.68 7.97 26.57
C ALA A 202 -6.34 9.34 27.21
N GLU A 203 -5.19 9.43 27.87
CA GLU A 203 -4.60 10.74 28.16
C GLU A 203 -4.43 11.46 26.82
N GLU A 204 -5.06 12.62 26.71
CA GLU A 204 -4.89 13.55 25.59
C GLU A 204 -3.39 13.74 25.33
N ALA A 205 -2.87 13.07 24.34
CA ALA A 205 -1.52 13.32 23.84
C ALA A 205 -1.54 14.71 23.19
N ALA A 206 -1.11 15.68 24.00
CA ALA A 206 -0.86 17.04 23.56
C ALA A 206 -0.06 17.04 22.25
N GLU A 207 -0.46 17.92 21.37
CA GLU A 207 0.21 18.28 20.11
C GLU A 207 1.74 18.35 20.31
N ALA A 208 2.45 17.32 19.97
CA ALA A 208 3.90 17.36 19.82
C ALA A 208 4.21 17.79 18.39
N ASP A 209 4.57 19.07 18.30
CA ASP A 209 5.14 19.75 17.16
C ASP A 209 6.12 18.87 16.38
N GLY A 210 5.97 18.88 15.05
CA GLY A 210 6.71 18.08 14.07
C GLY A 210 8.21 18.41 13.93
N GLY A 211 8.93 18.56 15.04
CA GLY A 211 10.35 18.89 15.08
C GLY A 211 11.34 17.73 15.28
N ALA A 212 10.87 16.54 15.63
CA ALA A 212 11.77 15.48 16.10
C ALA A 212 12.28 14.48 15.04
N ALA A 213 11.83 14.58 13.80
CA ALA A 213 12.27 13.63 12.75
C ALA A 213 13.68 13.94 12.17
N GLU A 214 14.28 15.08 12.52
CA GLU A 214 15.55 15.52 11.93
C GLU A 214 16.80 15.02 12.69
N ALA A 215 16.65 14.52 13.91
CA ALA A 215 17.80 14.19 14.78
C ALA A 215 18.16 12.70 14.84
N ALA A 216 17.33 11.78 14.38
CA ALA A 216 17.54 10.34 14.57
C ALA A 216 18.23 9.60 13.41
N LEU A 217 18.45 10.26 12.28
CA LEU A 217 19.06 9.65 11.08
C LEU A 217 20.57 9.98 10.89
N ALA A 218 21.20 10.67 11.85
CA ALA A 218 22.59 11.11 11.72
C ALA A 218 23.63 10.28 12.51
N ALA A 219 23.25 9.22 13.17
CA ALA A 219 24.18 8.38 13.95
C ALA A 219 23.99 6.89 13.61
N ASP A 220 24.66 6.43 12.62
CA ASP A 220 25.38 5.16 12.50
C ASP A 220 25.53 4.74 11.02
N ALA A 221 26.60 5.24 10.40
CA ALA A 221 27.12 4.65 9.17
C ALA A 221 28.57 4.22 9.44
N PRO A 222 28.90 2.91 9.37
CA PRO A 222 30.28 2.47 9.45
C PRO A 222 31.03 2.94 8.18
N ALA A 223 32.16 3.60 8.39
CA ALA A 223 33.09 3.96 7.36
C ALA A 223 33.59 2.72 6.62
N VAL A 224 33.33 2.64 5.33
CA VAL A 224 34.02 1.71 4.44
C VAL A 224 35.28 2.42 3.94
N ALA A 225 36.44 1.90 4.35
CA ALA A 225 37.74 2.35 3.90
C ALA A 225 38.06 1.80 2.51
N ALA A 226 38.70 2.69 1.72
CA ALA A 226 39.50 2.52 0.51
C ALA A 226 38.98 1.61 -0.60
#